data_dbe1394933f644fe055b218d974356a4
#
_entry.id   dbe1394933f644fe055b218d974356a4
#
_cell.length_a   1.000
_cell.length_b   1.000
_cell.length_c   1.000
_cell.angle_alpha   90.00
_cell.angle_beta   90.00
_cell.angle_gamma   90.00
#
_symmetry.space_group_name_H-M   'P 1'
#
loop_
_entity.id
_entity.type
_entity.pdbx_description
1 polymer ?
#
loop_
_entity_poly.entity_id
_entity_poly.type
_entity_poly.pdbx_seq_one_letter_code
_entity_poly.pdbx_strand_id
1 'polypeptide(L)'
;FGRTPPCAEMIVRQGFRRCVVGCIDPFAKVSGRGVEILRRGGVEVTVGVLEKECLALNRKFVTSQTLRRPFVTLKWSRSSDGFIDRWRIDELTGAQNPEISAALISTPHTLMRVHRLRAEHDAILVGHATLLADRPTLTVRHWSGPNPRRYVLGRIAEGDLPAGFTAFADIPTLLAAAHAEGIRSLLVEGGAQTLQSFIDAGLWDEAYEELGREPLGSGVPVPRIPVGVPTDCDTLFGIHIRHYCNLSEFGD
;
A
#
# COMPACT_ATOMS: atom_id res chain seq x y z
N PHE A 1 -7.66 -16.64 -21.94
CA PHE A 1 -8.64 -16.98 -20.91
C PHE A 1 -7.98 -16.73 -19.56
N GLY A 2 -8.68 -16.01 -18.63
CA GLY A 2 -8.32 -15.91 -17.22
C GLY A 2 -8.65 -17.22 -16.47
N ARG A 3 -8.73 -17.14 -15.12
CA ARG A 3 -9.11 -18.30 -14.26
C ARG A 3 -10.54 -18.79 -14.48
N THR A 4 -11.42 -17.96 -15.05
CA THR A 4 -12.83 -18.23 -15.32
C THR A 4 -13.17 -17.90 -16.77
N PRO A 5 -14.25 -18.51 -17.35
CA PRO A 5 -14.76 -18.11 -18.66
C PRO A 5 -15.08 -16.62 -18.72
N PRO A 6 -14.97 -15.96 -19.90
CA PRO A 6 -15.24 -14.53 -20.04
C PRO A 6 -16.67 -14.17 -19.61
N CYS A 7 -16.79 -13.20 -18.69
CA CYS A 7 -18.12 -12.71 -18.25
C CYS A 7 -18.98 -12.24 -19.43
N ALA A 8 -18.38 -11.68 -20.49
CA ALA A 8 -19.08 -11.25 -21.69
C ALA A 8 -19.84 -12.40 -22.39
N GLU A 9 -19.24 -13.58 -22.51
CA GLU A 9 -19.91 -14.75 -23.10
C GLU A 9 -21.09 -15.23 -22.26
N MET A 10 -20.95 -15.17 -20.92
CA MET A 10 -22.04 -15.49 -20.02
C MET A 10 -23.20 -14.50 -20.16
N ILE A 11 -22.95 -13.21 -20.24
CA ILE A 11 -23.95 -12.15 -20.42
C ILE A 11 -24.74 -12.38 -21.71
N VAL A 12 -24.03 -12.64 -22.82
CA VAL A 12 -24.68 -12.97 -24.12
C VAL A 12 -25.55 -14.22 -24.00
N ARG A 13 -25.04 -15.30 -23.38
CA ARG A 13 -25.76 -16.58 -23.24
C ARG A 13 -27.01 -16.43 -22.38
N GLN A 14 -26.99 -15.56 -21.37
CA GLN A 14 -28.13 -15.28 -20.49
C GLN A 14 -29.18 -14.33 -21.12
N GLY A 15 -28.92 -13.81 -22.34
CA GLY A 15 -29.88 -12.99 -23.06
C GLY A 15 -30.07 -11.58 -22.51
N PHE A 16 -29.08 -11.01 -21.84
CA PHE A 16 -29.15 -9.61 -21.41
C PHE A 16 -29.23 -8.69 -22.62
N ARG A 17 -30.17 -7.73 -22.59
CA ARG A 17 -30.37 -6.78 -23.69
C ARG A 17 -29.40 -5.58 -23.61
N ARG A 18 -28.98 -5.19 -22.41
CA ARG A 18 -28.14 -4.01 -22.16
C ARG A 18 -27.06 -4.32 -21.12
N CYS A 19 -25.86 -3.79 -21.36
CA CYS A 19 -24.74 -3.85 -20.43
C CYS A 19 -24.12 -2.46 -20.28
N VAL A 20 -23.89 -2.03 -19.05
CA VAL A 20 -23.18 -0.77 -18.73
C VAL A 20 -21.80 -1.13 -18.17
N VAL A 21 -20.74 -0.58 -18.79
CA VAL A 21 -19.34 -0.82 -18.44
C VAL A 21 -18.73 0.47 -17.93
N GLY A 22 -18.22 0.47 -16.70
CA GLY A 22 -17.59 1.65 -16.12
C GLY A 22 -16.28 2.00 -16.80
N CYS A 23 -15.35 1.05 -16.87
CA CYS A 23 -14.06 1.24 -17.53
C CYS A 23 -13.66 0.01 -18.35
N ILE A 24 -12.80 0.21 -19.35
CA ILE A 24 -12.19 -0.89 -20.10
C ILE A 24 -11.07 -1.50 -19.26
N ASP A 25 -10.99 -2.85 -19.25
CA ASP A 25 -9.92 -3.56 -18.59
C ASP A 25 -8.56 -3.18 -19.21
N PRO A 26 -7.59 -2.64 -18.44
CA PRO A 26 -6.29 -2.24 -18.95
C PRO A 26 -5.40 -3.42 -19.35
N PHE A 27 -5.77 -4.65 -19.00
CA PHE A 27 -4.99 -5.83 -19.35
C PHE A 27 -5.02 -6.07 -20.86
N ALA A 28 -3.88 -5.93 -21.53
CA ALA A 28 -3.75 -5.92 -22.99
C ALA A 28 -4.37 -7.15 -23.70
N LYS A 29 -4.40 -8.33 -23.03
CA LYS A 29 -5.01 -9.55 -23.60
C LYS A 29 -6.53 -9.52 -23.65
N VAL A 30 -7.17 -8.67 -22.84
CA VAL A 30 -8.65 -8.58 -22.71
C VAL A 30 -9.20 -7.22 -23.08
N SER A 31 -8.34 -6.19 -23.20
CA SER A 31 -8.72 -4.81 -23.46
C SER A 31 -9.71 -4.69 -24.63
N GLY A 32 -10.93 -4.24 -24.34
CA GLY A 32 -12.00 -4.07 -25.32
C GLY A 32 -12.66 -5.34 -25.84
N ARG A 33 -12.04 -6.52 -25.75
CA ARG A 33 -12.60 -7.78 -26.30
C ARG A 33 -13.93 -8.16 -25.69
N GLY A 34 -14.11 -7.93 -24.38
CA GLY A 34 -15.40 -8.17 -23.71
C GLY A 34 -16.52 -7.33 -24.31
N VAL A 35 -16.25 -6.04 -24.58
CA VAL A 35 -17.21 -5.13 -25.22
C VAL A 35 -17.55 -5.58 -26.64
N GLU A 36 -16.55 -6.04 -27.42
CA GLU A 36 -16.79 -6.58 -28.76
C GLU A 36 -17.66 -7.84 -28.75
N ILE A 37 -17.40 -8.79 -27.83
CA ILE A 37 -18.20 -10.00 -27.66
C ILE A 37 -19.66 -9.66 -27.35
N LEU A 38 -19.88 -8.71 -26.43
CA LEU A 38 -21.23 -8.27 -26.06
C LEU A 38 -21.96 -7.66 -27.25
N ARG A 39 -21.33 -6.73 -28.00
CA ARG A 39 -21.92 -6.07 -29.17
C ARG A 39 -22.21 -7.06 -30.29
N ARG A 40 -21.29 -7.99 -30.58
CA ARG A 40 -21.52 -9.07 -31.57
C ARG A 40 -22.66 -10.02 -31.16
N GLY A 41 -22.83 -10.21 -29.84
CA GLY A 41 -23.96 -11.00 -29.29
C GLY A 41 -25.30 -10.27 -29.22
N GLY A 42 -25.39 -9.05 -29.80
CA GLY A 42 -26.63 -8.26 -29.85
C GLY A 42 -26.95 -7.52 -28.55
N VAL A 43 -25.98 -7.39 -27.63
CA VAL A 43 -26.16 -6.63 -26.39
C VAL A 43 -25.85 -5.15 -26.65
N GLU A 44 -26.76 -4.25 -26.24
CA GLU A 44 -26.49 -2.80 -26.23
C GLU A 44 -25.44 -2.50 -25.14
N VAL A 45 -24.30 -1.88 -25.51
CA VAL A 45 -23.19 -1.63 -24.59
C VAL A 45 -22.87 -0.15 -24.49
N THR A 46 -23.01 0.42 -23.30
CA THR A 46 -22.54 1.75 -22.93
C THR A 46 -21.24 1.62 -22.13
N VAL A 47 -20.19 2.35 -22.51
CA VAL A 47 -18.87 2.31 -21.86
C VAL A 47 -18.53 3.68 -21.27
N GLY A 48 -17.77 3.75 -20.19
CA GLY A 48 -17.27 4.97 -19.57
C GLY A 48 -18.21 5.61 -18.55
N VAL A 49 -19.21 4.86 -18.07
CA VAL A 49 -20.13 5.36 -17.03
C VAL A 49 -19.44 5.29 -15.66
N LEU A 50 -19.26 6.44 -15.01
CA LEU A 50 -18.49 6.58 -13.76
C LEU A 50 -17.07 5.99 -13.90
N GLU A 51 -16.41 6.30 -15.01
CA GLU A 51 -15.10 5.69 -15.33
C GLU A 51 -14.05 6.00 -14.27
N LYS A 52 -13.97 7.25 -13.79
CA LYS A 52 -13.01 7.67 -12.75
C LYS A 52 -13.23 6.88 -11.45
N GLU A 53 -14.45 6.73 -11.02
CA GLU A 53 -14.82 5.98 -9.81
C GLU A 53 -14.55 4.48 -9.97
N CYS A 54 -14.81 3.93 -11.14
CA CYS A 54 -14.51 2.52 -11.45
C CYS A 54 -13.00 2.25 -11.47
N LEU A 55 -12.20 3.15 -12.03
CA LEU A 55 -10.73 3.06 -12.00
C LEU A 55 -10.21 3.18 -10.57
N ALA A 56 -10.73 4.13 -9.77
CA ALA A 56 -10.35 4.29 -8.37
C ALA A 56 -10.67 3.04 -7.53
N LEU A 57 -11.83 2.41 -7.76
CA LEU A 57 -12.20 1.16 -7.09
C LEU A 57 -11.23 0.02 -7.43
N ASN A 58 -10.73 -0.02 -8.65
CA ASN A 58 -9.84 -1.07 -9.15
C ASN A 58 -8.36 -0.67 -9.19
N ARG A 59 -7.97 0.45 -8.53
CA ARG A 59 -6.63 1.06 -8.63
C ARG A 59 -5.49 0.08 -8.42
N LYS A 60 -5.56 -0.84 -7.45
CA LYS A 60 -4.53 -1.86 -7.20
C LYS A 60 -4.31 -2.78 -8.41
N PHE A 61 -5.40 -3.18 -9.05
CA PHE A 61 -5.35 -4.00 -10.25
C PHE A 61 -4.82 -3.17 -11.44
N VAL A 62 -5.35 -1.98 -11.65
CA VAL A 62 -4.95 -1.08 -12.74
C VAL A 62 -3.46 -0.79 -12.66
N THR A 63 -2.96 -0.30 -11.53
CA THR A 63 -1.52 -0.05 -11.30
C THR A 63 -0.67 -1.29 -11.62
N SER A 64 -1.06 -2.45 -11.10
CA SER A 64 -0.31 -3.69 -11.34
C SER A 64 -0.24 -4.07 -12.83
N GLN A 65 -1.29 -3.80 -13.60
CA GLN A 65 -1.32 -4.13 -15.04
C GLN A 65 -0.62 -3.08 -15.90
N THR A 66 -0.75 -1.79 -15.58
CA THR A 66 -0.20 -0.69 -16.38
C THR A 66 1.26 -0.38 -16.04
N LEU A 67 1.60 -0.33 -14.75
CA LEU A 67 2.94 0.05 -14.27
C LEU A 67 3.84 -1.15 -13.97
N ARG A 68 3.30 -2.37 -14.04
CA ARG A 68 4.04 -3.62 -13.78
C ARG A 68 4.73 -3.67 -12.42
N ARG A 69 4.10 -3.04 -11.43
CA ARG A 69 4.51 -3.04 -10.02
C ARG A 69 3.28 -3.15 -9.11
N PRO A 70 3.41 -3.56 -7.85
CA PRO A 70 2.34 -3.43 -6.87
C PRO A 70 1.90 -1.96 -6.70
N PHE A 71 0.65 -1.74 -6.37
CA PHE A 71 0.17 -0.49 -5.78
C PHE A 71 0.79 -0.32 -4.40
N VAL A 72 1.46 0.79 -4.15
CA VAL A 72 2.24 1.04 -2.94
C VAL A 72 1.50 2.02 -2.03
N THR A 73 1.15 1.54 -0.84
CA THR A 73 0.56 2.33 0.23
C THR A 73 1.62 2.57 1.32
N LEU A 74 1.94 3.82 1.60
CA LEU A 74 2.80 4.20 2.72
C LEU A 74 1.95 4.43 3.96
N LYS A 75 2.43 4.05 5.15
CA LYS A 75 1.74 4.34 6.42
C LYS A 75 2.74 4.66 7.53
N TRP A 76 2.47 5.76 8.21
CA TRP A 76 3.18 6.10 9.46
C TRP A 76 2.25 6.78 10.45
N SER A 77 2.69 6.85 11.70
CA SER A 77 2.10 7.67 12.74
C SER A 77 3.11 8.74 13.14
N ARG A 78 2.66 9.94 13.47
CA ARG A 78 3.51 11.02 13.95
C ARG A 78 3.01 11.57 15.28
N SER A 79 3.92 12.00 16.14
CA SER A 79 3.61 12.81 17.31
C SER A 79 3.06 14.19 16.92
N SER A 80 2.46 14.91 17.86
CA SER A 80 1.93 16.25 17.59
C SER A 80 3.01 17.24 17.13
N ASP A 81 4.26 17.04 17.51
CA ASP A 81 5.43 17.84 17.19
C ASP A 81 6.29 17.30 16.01
N GLY A 82 5.81 16.25 15.31
CA GLY A 82 6.36 15.86 13.99
C GLY A 82 7.40 14.76 13.97
N PHE A 83 7.40 13.86 14.95
CA PHE A 83 8.32 12.72 14.98
C PHE A 83 7.58 11.40 14.77
N ILE A 84 8.22 10.46 14.04
CA ILE A 84 7.69 9.12 13.80
C ILE A 84 8.02 8.18 14.97
N ASP A 85 9.13 8.43 15.65
CA ASP A 85 9.62 7.69 16.81
C ASP A 85 10.58 8.56 17.62
N ARG A 86 10.89 8.15 18.83
CA ARG A 86 11.98 8.72 19.62
C ARG A 86 13.33 8.23 19.12
N TRP A 87 14.41 8.96 19.43
CA TRP A 87 15.74 8.41 19.23
C TRP A 87 15.98 7.23 20.17
N ARG A 88 16.30 6.07 19.62
CA ARG A 88 16.63 4.86 20.37
C ARG A 88 18.12 4.58 20.29
N ILE A 89 18.87 5.57 20.69
CA ILE A 89 20.34 5.53 20.72
C ILE A 89 20.82 5.80 22.12
N ASP A 90 21.90 5.16 22.51
CA ASP A 90 22.65 5.49 23.71
C ASP A 90 23.39 6.82 23.49
N GLU A 91 23.18 7.80 24.36
CA GLU A 91 23.72 9.15 24.20
C GLU A 91 25.27 9.19 24.28
N LEU A 92 25.89 8.23 24.95
CA LEU A 92 27.32 8.17 25.15
C LEU A 92 28.04 7.47 23.98
N THR A 93 27.44 6.40 23.47
CA THR A 93 28.06 5.54 22.45
C THR A 93 27.53 5.80 21.04
N GLY A 94 26.36 6.45 20.91
CA GLY A 94 25.65 6.60 19.64
C GLY A 94 25.08 5.27 19.07
N ALA A 95 25.21 4.19 19.82
CA ALA A 95 24.73 2.88 19.40
C ALA A 95 23.21 2.73 19.65
N GLN A 96 22.59 1.84 18.91
CA GLN A 96 21.18 1.46 19.15
C GLN A 96 21.03 0.96 20.58
N ASN A 97 20.07 1.51 21.33
CA ASN A 97 19.74 1.06 22.67
C ASN A 97 18.44 0.25 22.66
N PRO A 98 18.49 -1.08 22.80
CA PRO A 98 17.29 -1.94 22.76
C PRO A 98 16.37 -1.78 23.97
N GLU A 99 16.82 -1.12 25.05
CA GLU A 99 16.00 -0.85 26.23
C GLU A 99 15.02 0.30 26.00
N ILE A 100 15.29 1.16 25.02
CA ILE A 100 14.39 2.25 24.64
C ILE A 100 13.27 1.71 23.74
N SER A 101 12.08 1.60 24.29
CA SER A 101 10.90 1.15 23.53
C SER A 101 10.47 2.15 22.46
N ALA A 102 9.83 1.65 21.40
CA ALA A 102 9.17 2.48 20.39
C ALA A 102 8.19 3.48 21.03
N ALA A 103 8.04 4.63 20.40
CA ALA A 103 6.99 5.57 20.78
C ALA A 103 5.62 4.97 20.46
N LEU A 104 4.74 4.89 21.45
CA LEU A 104 3.37 4.47 21.23
C LEU A 104 2.52 5.69 20.85
N ILE A 105 2.37 5.92 19.56
CA ILE A 105 1.59 7.03 19.02
C ILE A 105 0.15 6.61 18.74
N SER A 106 -0.03 5.42 18.16
CA SER A 106 -1.33 4.89 17.79
C SER A 106 -2.15 4.44 19.01
N THR A 107 -3.45 4.70 18.97
CA THR A 107 -4.42 4.20 19.95
C THR A 107 -4.85 2.76 19.65
N PRO A 108 -5.47 2.02 20.58
CA PRO A 108 -6.04 0.71 20.28
C PRO A 108 -7.00 0.71 19.08
N HIS A 109 -7.79 1.78 18.90
CA HIS A 109 -8.74 1.90 17.80
C HIS A 109 -8.05 2.15 16.46
N THR A 110 -7.01 3.00 16.42
CA THR A 110 -6.26 3.25 15.20
C THR A 110 -5.37 2.05 14.83
N LEU A 111 -4.93 1.25 15.82
CA LEU A 111 -4.29 -0.04 15.57
C LEU A 111 -5.20 -1.03 14.83
N MET A 112 -6.50 -1.05 15.10
CA MET A 112 -7.45 -1.87 14.32
C MET A 112 -7.39 -1.49 12.83
N ARG A 113 -7.34 -0.19 12.51
CA ARG A 113 -7.19 0.29 11.12
C ARG A 113 -5.87 -0.16 10.50
N VAL A 114 -4.76 -0.13 11.25
CA VAL A 114 -3.47 -0.65 10.77
C VAL A 114 -3.60 -2.14 10.42
N HIS A 115 -4.22 -2.94 11.28
CA HIS A 115 -4.42 -4.36 11.02
C HIS A 115 -5.40 -4.62 9.86
N ARG A 116 -6.37 -3.75 9.65
CA ARG A 116 -7.23 -3.76 8.46
C ARG A 116 -6.41 -3.50 7.19
N LEU A 117 -5.55 -2.48 7.18
CA LEU A 117 -4.65 -2.22 6.04
C LEU A 117 -3.76 -3.42 5.73
N ARG A 118 -3.21 -4.08 6.76
CA ARG A 118 -2.44 -5.33 6.59
C ARG A 118 -3.25 -6.43 5.92
N ALA A 119 -4.50 -6.62 6.34
CA ALA A 119 -5.40 -7.63 5.77
C ALA A 119 -5.82 -7.33 4.33
N GLU A 120 -5.84 -6.04 3.94
CA GLU A 120 -6.23 -5.56 2.61
C GLU A 120 -5.07 -5.47 1.62
N HIS A 121 -3.83 -5.81 2.05
CA HIS A 121 -2.64 -5.80 1.20
C HIS A 121 -2.04 -7.20 1.05
N ASP A 122 -1.54 -7.50 -0.16
CA ASP A 122 -0.92 -8.80 -0.45
C ASP A 122 0.44 -8.96 0.24
N ALA A 123 1.17 -7.84 0.42
CA ALA A 123 2.47 -7.82 1.08
C ALA A 123 2.64 -6.60 1.98
N ILE A 124 3.55 -6.72 2.95
CA ILE A 124 3.97 -5.66 3.87
C ILE A 124 5.48 -5.57 3.90
N LEU A 125 6.00 -4.35 3.98
CA LEU A 125 7.42 -4.04 3.99
C LEU A 125 7.80 -3.19 5.20
N VAL A 126 8.94 -3.51 5.80
CA VAL A 126 9.66 -2.64 6.73
C VAL A 126 11.13 -2.51 6.32
N GLY A 127 11.80 -1.48 6.77
CA GLY A 127 13.25 -1.35 6.61
C GLY A 127 14.02 -2.26 7.57
N HIS A 128 15.27 -2.57 7.22
CA HIS A 128 16.17 -3.39 8.03
C HIS A 128 16.34 -2.84 9.47
N ALA A 129 16.54 -1.53 9.62
CA ALA A 129 16.66 -0.91 10.94
C ALA A 129 15.42 -1.13 11.82
N THR A 130 14.22 -1.01 11.24
CA THR A 130 12.96 -1.29 11.93
C THR A 130 12.82 -2.77 12.30
N LEU A 131 13.25 -3.68 11.40
CA LEU A 131 13.25 -5.11 11.71
C LEU A 131 14.12 -5.41 12.95
N LEU A 132 15.32 -4.86 12.99
CA LEU A 132 16.25 -5.09 14.12
C LEU A 132 15.75 -4.47 15.43
N ALA A 133 15.25 -3.22 15.35
CA ALA A 133 14.83 -2.48 16.54
C ALA A 133 13.54 -3.04 17.16
N ASP A 134 12.56 -3.42 16.35
CA ASP A 134 11.21 -3.76 16.81
C ASP A 134 10.91 -5.26 16.76
N ARG A 135 11.65 -6.03 15.97
CA ARG A 135 11.36 -7.44 15.68
C ARG A 135 9.87 -7.68 15.40
N PRO A 136 9.26 -6.90 14.51
CA PRO A 136 7.81 -6.88 14.34
C PRO A 136 7.33 -8.17 13.68
N THR A 137 6.21 -8.70 14.14
CA THR A 137 5.60 -9.89 13.51
C THR A 137 4.91 -9.58 12.20
N LEU A 138 4.46 -8.33 11.97
CA LEU A 138 3.75 -7.83 10.79
C LEU A 138 2.49 -8.63 10.42
N THR A 139 1.89 -9.32 11.38
CA THR A 139 0.69 -10.14 11.21
C THR A 139 -0.59 -9.37 11.49
N VAL A 140 -1.71 -9.90 11.01
CA VAL A 140 -3.06 -9.41 11.31
C VAL A 140 -3.53 -10.03 12.64
N ARG A 141 -3.75 -9.21 13.68
CA ARG A 141 -4.18 -9.65 15.02
C ARG A 141 -5.46 -8.96 15.50
N HIS A 142 -5.67 -7.71 15.14
CA HIS A 142 -6.81 -6.89 15.59
C HIS A 142 -7.83 -6.63 14.45
N TRP A 143 -7.81 -7.46 13.42
CA TRP A 143 -8.76 -7.45 12.31
C TRP A 143 -8.96 -8.86 11.77
N SER A 144 -10.07 -9.10 11.08
CA SER A 144 -10.29 -10.37 10.37
C SER A 144 -9.73 -10.29 8.96
N GLY A 145 -8.91 -11.26 8.57
CA GLY A 145 -8.35 -11.32 7.22
C GLY A 145 -7.03 -12.10 7.15
N PRO A 146 -6.48 -12.29 5.96
CA PRO A 146 -5.23 -13.01 5.75
C PRO A 146 -4.03 -12.18 6.21
N ASN A 147 -2.94 -12.86 6.57
CA ASN A 147 -1.66 -12.21 6.78
C ASN A 147 -1.02 -11.86 5.43
N PRO A 148 -0.45 -10.65 5.27
CA PRO A 148 0.34 -10.29 4.09
C PRO A 148 1.66 -11.06 4.06
N ARG A 149 2.28 -11.19 2.89
CA ARG A 149 3.67 -11.60 2.75
C ARG A 149 4.58 -10.56 3.38
N ARG A 150 5.62 -10.99 4.09
CA ARG A 150 6.47 -10.10 4.89
C ARG A 150 7.80 -9.87 4.20
N TYR A 151 8.08 -8.61 3.88
CA TYR A 151 9.29 -8.18 3.20
C TYR A 151 10.13 -7.26 4.06
N VAL A 152 11.44 -7.28 3.84
CA VAL A 152 12.39 -6.36 4.48
C VAL A 152 13.25 -5.71 3.40
N LEU A 153 13.40 -4.39 3.47
CA LEU A 153 14.30 -3.63 2.61
C LEU A 153 15.64 -3.40 3.31
N GLY A 154 16.70 -3.85 2.70
CA GLY A 154 18.07 -3.71 3.18
C GLY A 154 18.84 -5.03 3.12
N ARG A 155 20.15 -4.93 3.30
CA ARG A 155 21.04 -6.09 3.40
C ARG A 155 20.94 -6.64 4.82
N ILE A 156 20.61 -7.91 4.94
CA ILE A 156 20.47 -8.63 6.21
C ILE A 156 21.51 -9.74 6.23
N ALA A 157 22.21 -9.88 7.35
CA ALA A 157 23.17 -10.96 7.53
C ALA A 157 22.46 -12.32 7.54
N GLU A 158 23.18 -13.35 7.13
CA GLU A 158 22.69 -14.73 7.17
C GLU A 158 22.38 -15.11 8.63
N GLY A 159 21.15 -15.56 8.89
CA GLY A 159 20.68 -15.88 10.24
C GLY A 159 19.88 -14.77 10.96
N ASP A 160 19.97 -13.51 10.53
CA ASP A 160 19.21 -12.40 11.14
C ASP A 160 17.82 -12.22 10.54
N LEU A 161 17.54 -12.86 9.40
CA LEU A 161 16.23 -12.79 8.76
C LEU A 161 15.23 -13.74 9.45
N PRO A 162 14.17 -13.24 10.06
CA PRO A 162 13.19 -14.10 10.73
C PRO A 162 12.45 -15.01 9.76
N ALA A 163 12.01 -16.16 10.24
CA ALA A 163 11.27 -17.11 9.43
C ALA A 163 10.01 -16.49 8.80
N GLY A 164 9.85 -16.73 7.49
CA GLY A 164 8.72 -16.22 6.71
C GLY A 164 8.85 -14.76 6.28
N PHE A 165 10.02 -14.16 6.40
CA PHE A 165 10.37 -12.90 5.76
C PHE A 165 11.22 -13.13 4.51
N THR A 166 11.12 -12.23 3.55
CA THR A 166 11.99 -12.17 2.36
C THR A 166 12.70 -10.82 2.34
N ALA A 167 14.02 -10.81 2.19
CA ALA A 167 14.81 -9.60 2.13
C ALA A 167 15.11 -9.19 0.68
N PHE A 168 15.13 -7.87 0.45
CA PHE A 168 15.48 -7.27 -0.83
C PHE A 168 16.50 -6.15 -0.61
N ALA A 169 17.52 -6.09 -1.46
CA ALA A 169 18.58 -5.10 -1.32
C ALA A 169 18.13 -3.68 -1.67
N ASP A 170 17.18 -3.54 -2.60
CA ASP A 170 16.72 -2.26 -3.14
C ASP A 170 15.23 -2.32 -3.56
N ILE A 171 14.62 -1.14 -3.75
CA ILE A 171 13.21 -1.00 -4.10
C ILE A 171 12.91 -1.55 -5.51
N PRO A 172 13.70 -1.28 -6.56
CA PRO A 172 13.43 -1.81 -7.89
C PRO A 172 13.36 -3.33 -7.92
N THR A 173 14.33 -4.01 -7.31
CA THR A 173 14.37 -5.48 -7.22
C THR A 173 13.15 -6.02 -6.46
N LEU A 174 12.78 -5.39 -5.35
CA LEU A 174 11.59 -5.75 -4.58
C LEU A 174 10.31 -5.64 -5.41
N LEU A 175 10.08 -4.50 -6.06
CA LEU A 175 8.85 -4.26 -6.83
C LEU A 175 8.73 -5.20 -8.03
N ALA A 176 9.85 -5.47 -8.73
CA ALA A 176 9.88 -6.40 -9.85
C ALA A 176 9.58 -7.84 -9.41
N ALA A 177 10.20 -8.31 -8.33
CA ALA A 177 9.95 -9.64 -7.78
C ALA A 177 8.50 -9.79 -7.29
N ALA A 178 8.00 -8.81 -6.54
CA ALA A 178 6.62 -8.80 -6.05
C ALA A 178 5.61 -8.86 -7.21
N HIS A 179 5.83 -8.08 -8.28
CA HIS A 179 4.97 -8.13 -9.46
C HIS A 179 5.02 -9.51 -10.16
N ALA A 180 6.21 -10.09 -10.32
CA ALA A 180 6.38 -11.42 -10.91
C ALA A 180 5.66 -12.52 -10.11
N GLU A 181 5.60 -12.38 -8.79
CA GLU A 181 4.87 -13.27 -7.88
C GLU A 181 3.34 -13.01 -7.84
N GLY A 182 2.84 -12.02 -8.61
CA GLY A 182 1.42 -11.67 -8.66
C GLY A 182 0.92 -10.84 -7.48
N ILE A 183 1.82 -10.24 -6.69
CA ILE A 183 1.51 -9.26 -5.64
C ILE A 183 1.00 -7.98 -6.30
N ARG A 184 -0.19 -7.54 -5.92
CA ARG A 184 -0.85 -6.36 -6.49
C ARG A 184 -0.82 -5.15 -5.58
N SER A 185 -0.57 -5.37 -4.29
CA SER A 185 -0.56 -4.30 -3.28
C SER A 185 0.52 -4.53 -2.24
N LEU A 186 1.25 -3.45 -1.91
CA LEU A 186 2.33 -3.42 -0.95
C LEU A 186 2.07 -2.32 0.08
N LEU A 187 2.00 -2.69 1.35
CA LEU A 187 1.95 -1.76 2.48
C LEU A 187 3.38 -1.53 3.01
N VAL A 188 3.82 -0.29 3.09
CA VAL A 188 5.12 0.09 3.68
C VAL A 188 4.85 0.73 5.03
N GLU A 189 5.22 0.04 6.12
CA GLU A 189 4.92 0.49 7.48
C GLU A 189 6.13 1.06 8.22
N GLY A 190 7.29 1.15 7.62
CA GLY A 190 8.26 1.62 8.50
C GLY A 190 9.69 1.81 8.15
N GLY A 191 10.28 2.54 9.12
CA GLY A 191 11.46 3.34 9.10
C GLY A 191 11.29 4.61 8.26
N ALA A 192 11.55 5.78 8.86
CA ALA A 192 11.44 7.06 8.14
C ALA A 192 12.27 7.07 6.85
N GLN A 193 13.46 6.47 6.87
CA GLN A 193 14.32 6.36 5.69
C GLN A 193 13.70 5.51 4.58
N THR A 194 13.10 4.38 4.93
CA THR A 194 12.43 3.52 3.94
C THR A 194 11.26 4.25 3.30
N LEU A 195 10.40 4.87 4.10
CA LEU A 195 9.28 5.69 3.61
C LEU A 195 9.78 6.82 2.70
N GLN A 196 10.81 7.57 3.14
CA GLN A 196 11.40 8.65 2.34
C GLN A 196 11.97 8.15 1.01
N SER A 197 12.63 6.98 1.00
CA SER A 197 13.17 6.40 -0.24
C SER A 197 12.10 6.10 -1.28
N PHE A 198 10.91 5.64 -0.87
CA PHE A 198 9.78 5.47 -1.78
C PHE A 198 9.24 6.79 -2.29
N ILE A 199 9.17 7.81 -1.41
CA ILE A 199 8.70 9.16 -1.76
C ILE A 199 9.66 9.82 -2.75
N ASP A 200 10.96 9.82 -2.47
CA ASP A 200 12.00 10.42 -3.31
C ASP A 200 12.10 9.77 -4.70
N ALA A 201 11.84 8.45 -4.75
CA ALA A 201 11.81 7.72 -6.01
C ALA A 201 10.48 7.88 -6.79
N GLY A 202 9.44 8.49 -6.23
CA GLY A 202 8.10 8.55 -6.82
C GLY A 202 7.40 7.19 -6.91
N LEU A 203 7.88 6.17 -6.17
CA LEU A 203 7.40 4.79 -6.25
C LEU A 203 6.35 4.49 -5.17
N TRP A 204 5.37 5.35 -5.05
CA TRP A 204 4.24 5.20 -4.13
C TRP A 204 2.96 5.76 -4.77
N ASP A 205 1.79 5.29 -4.34
CA ASP A 205 0.49 5.67 -4.92
C ASP A 205 -0.38 6.41 -3.91
N GLU A 206 -0.37 5.99 -2.66
CA GLU A 206 -1.07 6.67 -1.56
C GLU A 206 -0.28 6.60 -0.25
N ALA A 207 -0.59 7.50 0.67
CA ALA A 207 -0.02 7.47 2.00
C ALA A 207 -1.05 7.84 3.07
N TYR A 208 -0.92 7.22 4.24
CA TYR A 208 -1.72 7.50 5.43
C TYR A 208 -0.82 7.95 6.57
N GLU A 209 -1.03 9.17 7.04
CA GLU A 209 -0.37 9.75 8.19
C GLU A 209 -1.36 9.87 9.36
N GLU A 210 -1.14 9.11 10.42
CA GLU A 210 -1.89 9.22 11.66
C GLU A 210 -1.29 10.32 12.54
N LEU A 211 -2.09 11.31 12.96
CA LEU A 211 -1.65 12.43 13.79
C LEU A 211 -1.91 12.13 15.28
N GLY A 212 -0.88 11.74 16.00
CA GLY A 212 -0.92 11.58 17.45
C GLY A 212 -1.09 12.89 18.19
N ARG A 213 -1.61 12.81 19.42
CA ARG A 213 -1.92 13.98 20.24
C ARG A 213 -0.75 14.45 21.07
N GLU A 214 0.10 13.51 21.48
CA GLU A 214 1.20 13.77 22.42
C GLU A 214 2.48 14.17 21.68
N PRO A 215 3.23 15.13 22.21
CA PRO A 215 4.56 15.46 21.70
C PRO A 215 5.60 14.45 22.20
N LEU A 216 6.67 14.27 21.44
CA LEU A 216 7.85 13.50 21.86
C LEU A 216 9.01 14.39 22.33
N GLY A 217 8.96 15.71 22.05
CA GLY A 217 10.01 16.68 22.36
C GLY A 217 11.20 16.59 21.40
N SER A 218 11.65 15.37 21.08
CA SER A 218 12.69 15.10 20.09
C SER A 218 12.52 13.67 19.55
N GLY A 219 13.06 13.41 18.36
CA GLY A 219 12.94 12.07 17.77
C GLY A 219 13.31 12.03 16.31
N VAL A 220 13.01 10.91 15.68
CA VAL A 220 13.20 10.69 14.26
C VAL A 220 12.12 11.46 13.49
N PRO A 221 12.50 12.42 12.62
CA PRO A 221 11.50 13.19 11.86
C PRO A 221 10.64 12.29 10.96
N VAL A 222 9.39 12.71 10.73
CA VAL A 222 8.51 12.06 9.74
C VAL A 222 9.05 12.23 8.32
N PRO A 223 8.70 11.36 7.38
CA PRO A 223 9.02 11.55 5.97
C PRO A 223 8.36 12.82 5.42
N ARG A 224 8.97 13.43 4.42
CA ARG A 224 8.50 14.67 3.79
C ARG A 224 7.74 14.35 2.52
N ILE A 225 6.45 14.65 2.50
CA ILE A 225 5.63 14.59 1.29
C ILE A 225 5.92 15.84 0.44
N PRO A 226 6.05 15.72 -0.89
CA PRO A 226 6.20 16.87 -1.78
C PRO A 226 5.05 17.87 -1.65
N VAL A 227 5.37 19.16 -1.81
CA VAL A 227 4.35 20.23 -1.80
C VAL A 227 3.41 20.05 -3.00
N GLY A 228 2.11 20.25 -2.76
CA GLY A 228 1.09 20.17 -3.82
C GLY A 228 0.48 18.77 -4.02
N VAL A 229 0.95 17.74 -3.31
CA VAL A 229 0.27 16.44 -3.32
C VAL A 229 -1.13 16.60 -2.73
N PRO A 230 -2.18 16.19 -3.44
CA PRO A 230 -3.55 16.21 -2.93
C PRO A 230 -3.67 15.47 -1.61
N THR A 231 -4.33 16.13 -0.65
CA THR A 231 -4.45 15.61 0.72
C THR A 231 -5.88 15.72 1.19
N ASP A 232 -6.40 14.64 1.73
CA ASP A 232 -7.67 14.57 2.44
C ASP A 232 -7.43 14.27 3.92
N CYS A 233 -8.41 14.51 4.79
CA CYS A 233 -8.25 14.29 6.22
C CYS A 233 -9.53 13.73 6.84
N ASP A 234 -9.44 12.48 7.28
CA ASP A 234 -10.48 11.81 8.05
C ASP A 234 -10.24 11.94 9.55
N THR A 235 -11.31 11.77 10.32
CA THR A 235 -11.23 11.67 11.78
C THR A 235 -11.74 10.31 12.23
N LEU A 236 -10.88 9.50 12.86
CA LEU A 236 -11.22 8.20 13.40
C LEU A 236 -11.02 8.20 14.92
N PHE A 237 -12.12 8.08 15.68
CA PHE A 237 -12.14 8.14 17.15
C PHE A 237 -11.40 9.36 17.72
N GLY A 238 -11.57 10.52 17.06
CA GLY A 238 -10.94 11.78 17.44
C GLY A 238 -9.45 11.89 17.12
N ILE A 239 -8.90 10.96 16.34
CA ILE A 239 -7.55 10.99 15.79
C ILE A 239 -7.67 11.39 14.31
N HIS A 240 -6.90 12.39 13.89
CA HIS A 240 -6.85 12.80 12.50
C HIS A 240 -5.94 11.87 11.69
N ILE A 241 -6.41 11.49 10.52
CA ILE A 241 -5.65 10.67 9.58
C ILE A 241 -5.63 11.41 8.25
N ARG A 242 -4.46 11.88 7.85
CA ARG A 242 -4.27 12.46 6.53
C ARG A 242 -4.09 11.35 5.50
N HIS A 243 -4.73 11.52 4.38
CA HIS A 243 -4.59 10.66 3.22
C HIS A 243 -4.01 11.48 2.07
N TYR A 244 -2.88 11.04 1.55
CA TYR A 244 -2.18 11.64 0.43
C TYR A 244 -2.33 10.74 -0.80
N CYS A 245 -2.62 11.33 -1.95
CA CYS A 245 -2.69 10.62 -3.23
C CYS A 245 -1.59 11.14 -4.16
N ASN A 246 -0.70 10.25 -4.59
CA ASN A 246 0.32 10.57 -5.59
C ASN A 246 -0.28 10.40 -6.99
N LEU A 247 -0.83 11.49 -7.54
CA LEU A 247 -1.56 11.49 -8.82
C LEU A 247 -0.67 11.54 -10.05
N SER A 248 0.65 11.43 -9.91
CA SER A 248 1.60 11.61 -11.02
C SER A 248 1.47 10.59 -12.16
N GLU A 249 0.65 9.55 -12.00
CA GLU A 249 0.56 8.44 -12.97
C GLU A 249 -0.84 8.20 -13.56
N PHE A 250 -1.87 8.84 -13.04
CA PHE A 250 -3.21 8.82 -13.64
C PHE A 250 -3.55 10.25 -14.07
N GLY A 251 -2.99 10.65 -15.25
CA GLY A 251 -3.17 11.98 -15.83
C GLY A 251 -4.64 12.43 -15.89
N ASP A 252 -4.82 13.76 -15.82
CA ASP A 252 -6.09 14.47 -15.98
C ASP A 252 -6.88 14.06 -17.23
#